data_b39cf930d1ec3ac39dfbb1e15983ee33
#
_entry.id   b39cf930d1ec3ac39dfbb1e15983ee33
#
_cell.length_a   1.000
_cell.length_b   1.000
_cell.length_c   1.000
_cell.angle_alpha   90.00
_cell.angle_beta   90.00
_cell.angle_gamma   90.00
#
_symmetry.space_group_name_H-M   'P 1'
#
loop_
_entity.id
_entity.type
_entity.pdbx_description
1 polymer ?
#
loop_
_entity_poly.entity_id
_entity_poly.type
_entity_poly.pdbx_seq_one_letter_code
_entity_poly.pdbx_strand_id
1 'polypeptide(L)'
;MVSMTRIKKLSISQATAELDRPFSMMNIAFVGDVIVSVYICQGMLEWHKHLDNDELFWVYEGSILLESEWGKVRLRPGELAVVPKGVAHRSSSGLRASVLLLRCGFLADRKNGRRRLYTLGGEANLRRIGLQDVMRALVMPFQFQTVAQVDDSVVQVAWGEGTWPVEIPAVHDVMFFVQKGTATVRTSESMLHLHAGDITVVPQGTVYQLSTTQGTTLVRVTREGSSSESD
;
A
#
# COMPACT_ATOMS: atom_id res chain seq x y z
N MET A 1 27.39 1.37 -15.63
CA MET A 1 26.66 2.65 -15.49
C MET A 1 25.35 2.35 -14.79
N VAL A 2 25.22 2.73 -13.52
CA VAL A 2 23.94 2.62 -12.82
C VAL A 2 23.03 3.68 -13.45
N SER A 3 21.92 3.25 -14.04
CA SER A 3 20.92 4.16 -14.59
C SER A 3 20.36 4.96 -13.40
N MET A 4 20.71 6.23 -13.33
CA MET A 4 20.17 7.14 -12.31
C MET A 4 18.71 7.38 -12.62
N THR A 5 17.83 6.77 -11.85
CA THR A 5 16.38 6.86 -12.08
C THR A 5 15.81 8.01 -11.27
N ARG A 6 15.36 9.05 -11.95
CA ARG A 6 14.67 10.19 -11.33
C ARG A 6 13.37 9.72 -10.71
N ILE A 7 13.19 9.94 -9.39
CA ILE A 7 11.93 9.65 -8.71
C ILE A 7 10.82 10.57 -9.22
N LYS A 8 9.56 10.07 -9.19
CA LYS A 8 8.39 10.80 -9.70
C LYS A 8 7.32 10.88 -8.63
N LYS A 9 6.59 11.98 -8.65
CA LYS A 9 5.36 12.16 -7.87
C LYS A 9 4.17 11.63 -8.68
N LEU A 10 3.33 10.84 -8.03
CA LEU A 10 2.09 10.29 -8.56
C LEU A 10 0.96 10.74 -7.63
N SER A 11 -0.13 11.25 -8.19
CA SER A 11 -1.29 11.70 -7.41
C SER A 11 -2.45 10.74 -7.58
N ILE A 12 -2.97 10.22 -6.47
CA ILE A 12 -4.13 9.32 -6.47
C ILE A 12 -5.37 10.07 -6.99
N SER A 13 -5.55 11.32 -6.58
CA SER A 13 -6.70 12.12 -7.03
C SER A 13 -6.68 12.39 -8.53
N GLN A 14 -5.51 12.62 -9.12
CA GLN A 14 -5.39 12.75 -10.58
C GLN A 14 -5.70 11.44 -11.28
N ALA A 15 -5.13 10.33 -10.81
CA ALA A 15 -5.40 9.01 -11.40
C ALA A 15 -6.89 8.62 -11.29
N THR A 16 -7.55 8.91 -10.17
CA THR A 16 -8.98 8.63 -10.02
C THR A 16 -9.87 9.52 -10.89
N ALA A 17 -9.43 10.74 -11.19
CA ALA A 17 -10.16 11.65 -12.09
C ALA A 17 -10.19 11.17 -13.54
N GLU A 18 -9.21 10.36 -13.96
CA GLU A 18 -9.16 9.75 -15.29
C GLU A 18 -10.07 8.52 -15.43
N LEU A 19 -10.58 7.98 -14.32
CA LEU A 19 -11.43 6.81 -14.29
C LEU A 19 -12.92 7.23 -14.27
N ASP A 20 -13.61 7.07 -15.38
CA ASP A 20 -14.99 7.56 -15.57
C ASP A 20 -16.07 6.48 -15.35
N ARG A 21 -15.69 5.18 -15.32
CA ARG A 21 -16.64 4.06 -15.26
C ARG A 21 -16.51 3.27 -13.97
N PRO A 22 -17.65 2.70 -13.48
CA PRO A 22 -17.61 1.73 -12.40
C PRO A 22 -16.63 0.59 -12.71
N PHE A 23 -15.85 0.22 -11.69
CA PHE A 23 -14.82 -0.84 -11.76
C PHE A 23 -13.71 -0.64 -12.81
N SER A 24 -13.61 0.56 -13.42
CA SER A 24 -12.41 0.91 -14.16
C SER A 24 -11.21 1.00 -13.21
N MET A 25 -10.06 0.53 -13.66
CA MET A 25 -8.84 0.42 -12.87
C MET A 25 -7.63 0.89 -13.67
N MET A 26 -6.68 1.53 -12.99
CA MET A 26 -5.40 1.98 -13.53
C MET A 26 -4.26 1.57 -12.60
N ASN A 27 -3.21 0.98 -13.16
CA ASN A 27 -1.96 0.76 -12.44
C ASN A 27 -1.20 2.08 -12.36
N ILE A 28 -0.90 2.54 -11.16
CA ILE A 28 -0.26 3.85 -10.92
C ILE A 28 1.19 3.74 -10.49
N ALA A 29 1.58 2.64 -9.84
CA ALA A 29 2.95 2.42 -9.40
C ALA A 29 3.30 0.93 -9.39
N PHE A 30 4.61 0.68 -9.39
CA PHE A 30 5.19 -0.64 -9.18
C PHE A 30 6.25 -0.52 -8.09
N VAL A 31 6.25 -1.44 -7.12
CA VAL A 31 7.21 -1.52 -6.02
C VAL A 31 7.80 -2.92 -6.03
N GLY A 32 8.89 -3.09 -6.75
CA GLY A 32 9.33 -4.43 -7.13
C GLY A 32 8.26 -5.11 -7.97
N ASP A 33 7.69 -6.19 -7.47
CA ASP A 33 6.61 -6.94 -8.12
C ASP A 33 5.20 -6.57 -7.59
N VAL A 34 5.11 -5.69 -6.60
CA VAL A 34 3.81 -5.17 -6.16
C VAL A 34 3.28 -4.17 -7.16
N ILE A 35 2.09 -4.44 -7.66
CA ILE A 35 1.31 -3.54 -8.49
C ILE A 35 0.40 -2.72 -7.58
N VAL A 36 0.56 -1.40 -7.62
CA VAL A 36 -0.33 -0.46 -6.95
C VAL A 36 -1.29 0.09 -7.99
N SER A 37 -2.54 -0.25 -7.83
CA SER A 37 -3.62 0.18 -8.73
C SER A 37 -4.60 1.08 -7.98
N VAL A 38 -5.29 1.92 -8.72
CA VAL A 38 -6.46 2.63 -8.23
C VAL A 38 -7.66 2.19 -9.07
N TYR A 39 -8.80 1.94 -8.42
CA TYR A 39 -10.04 1.63 -9.13
C TYR A 39 -11.24 2.34 -8.51
N ILE A 40 -12.30 2.49 -9.30
CA ILE A 40 -13.56 3.08 -8.89
C ILE A 40 -14.52 1.96 -8.50
N CYS A 41 -14.85 1.87 -7.21
CA CYS A 41 -15.90 0.99 -6.73
C CYS A 41 -17.23 1.75 -6.75
N GLN A 42 -18.14 1.34 -7.63
CA GLN A 42 -19.51 1.84 -7.72
C GLN A 42 -20.41 0.74 -8.28
N GLY A 43 -21.44 0.36 -7.56
CA GLY A 43 -22.22 -0.85 -7.82
C GLY A 43 -21.64 -2.04 -7.05
N MET A 44 -21.78 -3.24 -7.58
CA MET A 44 -21.36 -4.50 -6.97
C MET A 44 -20.57 -5.32 -7.98
N LEU A 45 -19.39 -5.74 -7.58
CA LEU A 45 -18.58 -6.69 -8.35
C LEU A 45 -19.10 -8.12 -8.13
N GLU A 46 -18.94 -8.98 -9.11
CA GLU A 46 -19.27 -10.40 -8.95
C GLU A 46 -18.27 -11.10 -8.03
N TRP A 47 -18.71 -12.22 -7.43
CA TRP A 47 -17.83 -13.07 -6.64
C TRP A 47 -16.72 -13.64 -7.50
N HIS A 48 -15.47 -13.47 -7.07
CA HIS A 48 -14.27 -13.96 -7.73
C HIS A 48 -13.19 -14.29 -6.71
N LYS A 49 -12.12 -14.94 -7.15
CA LYS A 49 -10.95 -15.23 -6.32
C LYS A 49 -9.67 -15.24 -7.17
N HIS A 50 -8.57 -14.88 -6.54
CA HIS A 50 -7.24 -14.96 -7.10
C HIS A 50 -6.50 -16.13 -6.46
N LEU A 51 -5.86 -16.99 -7.27
CA LEU A 51 -5.18 -18.17 -6.75
C LEU A 51 -3.73 -17.93 -6.39
N ASP A 52 -3.13 -16.89 -6.99
CA ASP A 52 -1.68 -16.69 -7.00
C ASP A 52 -1.20 -15.53 -6.12
N ASN A 53 -2.09 -14.62 -5.75
CA ASN A 53 -1.74 -13.42 -4.99
C ASN A 53 -2.80 -13.03 -3.96
N ASP A 54 -2.32 -12.42 -2.89
CA ASP A 54 -3.15 -11.69 -1.92
C ASP A 54 -3.59 -10.37 -2.54
N GLU A 55 -4.72 -9.81 -2.09
CA GLU A 55 -5.17 -8.48 -2.47
C GLU A 55 -5.41 -7.61 -1.23
N LEU A 56 -4.80 -6.44 -1.21
CA LEU A 56 -5.04 -5.43 -0.19
C LEU A 56 -5.94 -4.33 -0.77
N PHE A 57 -7.10 -4.16 -0.16
CA PHE A 57 -8.06 -3.09 -0.44
C PHE A 57 -7.86 -1.96 0.55
N TRP A 58 -7.59 -0.76 0.07
CA TRP A 58 -7.41 0.43 0.88
C TRP A 58 -8.26 1.57 0.34
N VAL A 59 -9.22 2.03 1.13
CA VAL A 59 -10.11 3.11 0.69
C VAL A 59 -9.42 4.45 0.81
N TYR A 60 -9.33 5.14 -0.32
CA TYR A 60 -8.85 6.51 -0.41
C TYR A 60 -9.98 7.52 -0.21
N GLU A 61 -11.11 7.31 -0.88
CA GLU A 61 -12.28 8.18 -0.82
C GLU A 61 -13.58 7.36 -0.89
N GLY A 62 -14.64 7.85 -0.23
CA GLY A 62 -15.92 7.14 -0.17
C GLY A 62 -15.92 6.00 0.84
N SER A 63 -16.66 4.93 0.56
CA SER A 63 -16.67 3.71 1.38
C SER A 63 -17.06 2.51 0.56
N ILE A 64 -16.51 1.35 0.89
CA ILE A 64 -16.89 0.08 0.28
C ILE A 64 -17.36 -0.92 1.32
N LEU A 65 -18.21 -1.85 0.92
CA LEU A 65 -18.43 -3.11 1.61
C LEU A 65 -17.59 -4.17 0.90
N LEU A 66 -16.61 -4.74 1.62
CA LEU A 66 -15.83 -5.87 1.17
C LEU A 66 -16.39 -7.13 1.83
N GLU A 67 -16.82 -8.07 1.01
CA GLU A 67 -17.38 -9.36 1.42
C GLU A 67 -16.45 -10.48 0.96
N SER A 68 -16.25 -11.47 1.79
CA SER A 68 -15.46 -12.68 1.48
C SER A 68 -16.07 -13.90 2.15
N GLU A 69 -15.56 -15.09 1.82
CA GLU A 69 -15.90 -16.33 2.53
C GLU A 69 -15.59 -16.25 4.03
N TRP A 70 -14.72 -15.31 4.43
CA TRP A 70 -14.31 -15.10 5.83
C TRP A 70 -15.08 -13.99 6.55
N GLY A 71 -16.18 -13.53 5.96
CA GLY A 71 -17.02 -12.49 6.52
C GLY A 71 -17.02 -11.20 5.69
N LYS A 72 -17.49 -10.13 6.30
CA LYS A 72 -17.65 -8.84 5.63
C LYS A 72 -17.19 -7.69 6.51
N VAL A 73 -16.59 -6.69 5.90
CA VAL A 73 -16.18 -5.44 6.55
C VAL A 73 -16.56 -4.25 5.69
N ARG A 74 -16.97 -3.16 6.35
CA ARG A 74 -17.09 -1.86 5.71
C ARG A 74 -15.80 -1.09 5.89
N LEU A 75 -15.20 -0.64 4.79
CA LEU A 75 -14.00 0.17 4.78
C LEU A 75 -14.32 1.61 4.41
N ARG A 76 -13.69 2.54 5.12
CA ARG A 76 -13.77 4.00 4.96
C ARG A 76 -12.39 4.57 4.63
N PRO A 77 -12.26 5.87 4.30
CA PRO A 77 -10.96 6.48 4.03
C PRO A 77 -9.93 6.25 5.14
N GLY A 78 -8.74 5.76 4.78
CA GLY A 78 -7.68 5.39 5.71
C GLY A 78 -7.86 4.01 6.35
N GLU A 79 -8.85 3.23 5.93
CA GLU A 79 -9.05 1.84 6.36
C GLU A 79 -8.71 0.87 5.24
N LEU A 80 -8.16 -0.28 5.63
CA LEU A 80 -7.75 -1.32 4.71
C LEU A 80 -8.11 -2.71 5.22
N ALA A 81 -8.13 -3.68 4.30
CA ALA A 81 -8.24 -5.11 4.59
C ALA A 81 -7.49 -5.91 3.53
N VAL A 82 -6.97 -7.06 3.93
CA VAL A 82 -6.32 -8.01 3.03
C VAL A 82 -7.22 -9.22 2.82
N VAL A 83 -7.44 -9.57 1.56
CA VAL A 83 -8.06 -10.84 1.16
C VAL A 83 -6.94 -11.76 0.70
N PRO A 84 -6.71 -12.88 1.38
CA PRO A 84 -5.69 -13.83 0.97
C PRO A 84 -6.05 -14.53 -0.34
N LYS A 85 -5.02 -14.96 -1.05
CA LYS A 85 -5.15 -15.83 -2.21
C LYS A 85 -6.01 -17.07 -1.92
N GLY A 86 -6.84 -17.45 -2.89
CA GLY A 86 -7.76 -18.57 -2.79
C GLY A 86 -9.10 -18.25 -2.12
N VAL A 87 -9.25 -17.09 -1.48
CA VAL A 87 -10.48 -16.67 -0.79
C VAL A 87 -11.39 -15.94 -1.75
N ALA A 88 -12.60 -16.45 -1.95
CA ALA A 88 -13.59 -15.77 -2.78
C ALA A 88 -14.09 -14.50 -2.09
N HIS A 89 -14.23 -13.44 -2.88
CA HIS A 89 -14.61 -12.13 -2.38
C HIS A 89 -15.26 -11.27 -3.46
N ARG A 90 -15.83 -10.15 -3.01
CA ARG A 90 -16.33 -9.07 -3.86
C ARG A 90 -16.32 -7.74 -3.12
N SER A 91 -16.26 -6.64 -3.85
CA SER A 91 -16.43 -5.29 -3.32
C SER A 91 -17.70 -4.66 -3.87
N SER A 92 -18.34 -3.81 -3.07
CA SER A 92 -19.51 -3.04 -3.49
C SER A 92 -19.56 -1.66 -2.84
N SER A 93 -20.15 -0.71 -3.54
CA SER A 93 -20.46 0.62 -3.03
C SER A 93 -21.69 1.20 -3.71
N GLY A 94 -22.59 1.80 -2.95
CA GLY A 94 -23.77 2.50 -3.50
C GLY A 94 -23.42 3.85 -4.13
N LEU A 95 -22.31 4.46 -3.72
CA LEU A 95 -21.78 5.71 -4.25
C LEU A 95 -20.38 5.47 -4.79
N ARG A 96 -19.88 6.42 -5.61
CA ARG A 96 -18.51 6.37 -6.09
C ARG A 96 -17.53 6.32 -4.91
N ALA A 97 -16.63 5.36 -4.91
CA ALA A 97 -15.53 5.22 -3.97
C ALA A 97 -14.22 4.96 -4.74
N SER A 98 -13.15 5.59 -4.30
CA SER A 98 -11.80 5.41 -4.85
C SER A 98 -11.02 4.49 -3.94
N VAL A 99 -10.49 3.40 -4.50
CA VAL A 99 -9.81 2.35 -3.76
C VAL A 99 -8.43 2.11 -4.35
N LEU A 100 -7.41 2.11 -3.48
CA LEU A 100 -6.10 1.57 -3.80
C LEU A 100 -6.14 0.06 -3.64
N LEU A 101 -5.69 -0.65 -4.67
CA LEU A 101 -5.54 -2.09 -4.68
C LEU A 101 -4.05 -2.43 -4.82
N LEU A 102 -3.50 -3.13 -3.83
CA LEU A 102 -2.14 -3.64 -3.85
C LEU A 102 -2.19 -5.16 -4.03
N ARG A 103 -1.48 -5.64 -5.04
CA ARG A 103 -1.35 -7.07 -5.33
C ARG A 103 0.00 -7.35 -5.95
N CYS A 104 0.54 -8.52 -5.74
CA CYS A 104 1.75 -8.92 -6.43
C CYS A 104 1.46 -9.28 -7.90
N GLY A 105 2.37 -8.87 -8.80
CA GLY A 105 2.32 -9.28 -10.20
C GLY A 105 2.71 -10.75 -10.38
N PHE A 106 2.45 -11.29 -11.56
CA PHE A 106 2.94 -12.61 -11.94
C PHE A 106 4.42 -12.50 -12.32
N LEU A 107 5.28 -13.15 -11.53
CA LEU A 107 6.68 -13.39 -11.90
C LEU A 107 6.84 -14.86 -12.23
N ALA A 108 7.38 -15.16 -13.43
CA ALA A 108 7.60 -16.54 -13.90
C ALA A 108 8.50 -17.35 -12.95
N ASP A 109 9.45 -16.70 -12.27
CA ASP A 109 10.40 -17.29 -11.33
C ASP A 109 9.95 -17.24 -9.86
N ARG A 110 8.77 -16.73 -9.58
CA ARG A 110 8.22 -16.75 -8.23
C ARG A 110 7.93 -18.21 -7.90
N LYS A 111 8.83 -18.86 -7.16
CA LYS A 111 8.50 -20.11 -6.49
C LYS A 111 7.26 -19.82 -5.67
N ASN A 112 6.11 -20.35 -6.13
CA ASN A 112 4.79 -20.18 -5.52
C ASN A 112 4.95 -20.00 -4.03
N GLY A 113 4.78 -18.74 -3.59
CA GLY A 113 5.03 -18.37 -2.22
C GLY A 113 4.34 -19.38 -1.33
N ARG A 114 4.95 -19.75 -0.23
CA ARG A 114 4.53 -20.83 0.67
C ARG A 114 3.02 -20.94 0.64
N ARG A 115 2.49 -22.02 0.01
CA ARG A 115 1.08 -22.35 0.15
C ARG A 115 0.85 -22.31 1.65
N ARG A 116 0.17 -21.29 2.13
CA ARG A 116 -0.34 -21.32 3.49
C ARG A 116 -1.34 -22.47 3.46
N LEU A 117 -0.92 -23.62 3.91
CA LEU A 117 -1.82 -24.68 4.30
C LEU A 117 -2.65 -24.05 5.42
N TYR A 118 -3.88 -23.70 5.12
CA TYR A 118 -4.82 -23.24 6.13
C TYR A 118 -4.95 -24.38 7.12
N THR A 119 -4.42 -24.22 8.32
CA THR A 119 -4.75 -25.08 9.43
C THR A 119 -6.24 -24.92 9.68
N LEU A 120 -6.99 -25.99 9.48
CA LEU A 120 -8.36 -26.12 9.93
C LEU A 120 -8.35 -25.91 11.46
N GLY A 121 -8.63 -24.70 11.93
CA GLY A 121 -8.61 -24.39 13.38
C GLY A 121 -8.34 -22.93 13.75
N GLY A 122 -7.89 -22.06 12.84
CA GLY A 122 -7.86 -20.62 13.07
C GLY A 122 -9.17 -19.99 12.59
N GLU A 123 -9.79 -19.13 13.39
CA GLU A 123 -10.90 -18.32 12.91
C GLU A 123 -10.42 -17.46 11.75
N ALA A 124 -10.77 -17.86 10.52
CA ALA A 124 -10.52 -17.10 9.32
C ALA A 124 -11.49 -15.92 9.32
N ASN A 125 -11.00 -14.74 9.61
CA ASN A 125 -11.79 -13.52 9.66
C ASN A 125 -11.22 -12.45 8.75
N LEU A 126 -12.06 -11.86 7.93
CA LEU A 126 -11.74 -10.65 7.20
C LEU A 126 -11.63 -9.50 8.21
N ARG A 127 -10.43 -8.93 8.36
CA ARG A 127 -10.16 -7.89 9.35
C ARG A 127 -10.05 -6.51 8.71
N ARG A 128 -10.75 -5.56 9.31
CA ARG A 128 -10.58 -4.13 9.03
C ARG A 128 -9.40 -3.61 9.84
N ILE A 129 -8.49 -2.90 9.19
CA ILE A 129 -7.34 -2.23 9.81
C ILE A 129 -7.51 -0.73 9.58
N GLY A 130 -7.63 0.05 10.65
CA GLY A 130 -7.69 1.50 10.61
C GLY A 130 -6.31 2.09 10.86
N LEU A 131 -5.75 2.84 9.91
CA LEU A 131 -4.42 3.43 10.09
C LEU A 131 -4.37 4.40 11.27
N GLN A 132 -5.45 5.15 11.50
CA GLN A 132 -5.52 6.06 12.65
C GLN A 132 -5.46 5.34 14.00
N ASP A 133 -6.01 4.12 14.09
CA ASP A 133 -5.99 3.34 15.32
C ASP A 133 -4.56 2.88 15.63
N VAL A 134 -3.82 2.46 14.61
CA VAL A 134 -2.41 2.09 14.74
C VAL A 134 -1.56 3.32 15.12
N MET A 135 -1.80 4.45 14.46
CA MET A 135 -1.05 5.69 14.68
C MET A 135 -1.12 6.19 16.13
N ARG A 136 -2.24 5.97 16.84
CA ARG A 136 -2.39 6.36 18.25
C ARG A 136 -1.45 5.61 19.19
N ALA A 137 -0.97 4.45 18.80
CA ALA A 137 -0.07 3.62 19.60
C ALA A 137 1.42 3.93 19.34
N LEU A 138 1.74 4.70 18.28
CA LEU A 138 3.13 5.02 17.94
C LEU A 138 3.65 6.18 18.78
N VAL A 139 4.76 5.94 19.48
CA VAL A 139 5.35 6.91 20.43
C VAL A 139 6.40 7.80 19.76
N MET A 140 7.15 7.28 18.79
CA MET A 140 8.28 7.98 18.20
C MET A 140 8.04 8.26 16.70
N PRO A 141 8.51 9.41 16.17
CA PRO A 141 8.44 9.70 14.74
C PRO A 141 9.26 8.70 13.94
N PHE A 142 8.81 8.40 12.72
CA PHE A 142 9.43 7.46 11.80
C PHE A 142 9.59 6.02 12.32
N GLN A 143 8.91 5.67 13.42
CA GLN A 143 8.77 4.28 13.86
C GLN A 143 7.76 3.58 12.96
N PHE A 144 8.24 2.92 11.90
CA PHE A 144 7.38 2.20 10.96
C PHE A 144 6.87 0.90 11.56
N GLN A 145 5.55 0.80 11.74
CA GLN A 145 4.88 -0.40 12.22
C GLN A 145 4.19 -1.13 11.07
N THR A 146 4.44 -2.41 10.92
CA THR A 146 3.74 -3.27 9.95
C THR A 146 2.27 -3.40 10.34
N VAL A 147 1.39 -3.04 9.40
CA VAL A 147 -0.06 -3.11 9.56
C VAL A 147 -0.70 -4.19 8.69
N ALA A 148 -0.07 -4.52 7.57
CA ALA A 148 -0.54 -5.55 6.66
C ALA A 148 0.62 -6.19 5.91
N GLN A 149 0.38 -7.39 5.41
CA GLN A 149 1.27 -8.12 4.51
C GLN A 149 0.47 -8.53 3.26
N VAL A 150 1.09 -8.38 2.11
CA VAL A 150 0.58 -8.82 0.80
C VAL A 150 1.64 -9.68 0.17
N ASP A 151 1.43 -10.98 0.17
CA ASP A 151 2.45 -11.99 -0.18
C ASP A 151 3.75 -11.81 0.64
N ASP A 152 4.84 -11.36 0.03
CA ASP A 152 6.15 -11.11 0.66
C ASP A 152 6.44 -9.60 0.87
N SER A 153 5.47 -8.77 0.67
CA SER A 153 5.58 -7.33 0.85
C SER A 153 4.82 -6.86 2.09
N VAL A 154 5.38 -5.90 2.80
CA VAL A 154 4.80 -5.33 4.01
C VAL A 154 4.32 -3.91 3.76
N VAL A 155 3.16 -3.60 4.33
CA VAL A 155 2.61 -2.26 4.42
C VAL A 155 2.80 -1.77 5.84
N GLN A 156 3.50 -0.66 5.97
CA GLN A 156 3.88 -0.09 7.27
C GLN A 156 3.38 1.34 7.37
N VAL A 157 3.09 1.77 8.59
CA VAL A 157 2.66 3.14 8.88
C VAL A 157 3.55 3.77 9.92
N ALA A 158 3.82 5.06 9.79
CA ALA A 158 4.49 5.89 10.77
C ALA A 158 3.92 7.31 10.75
N TRP A 159 4.05 8.00 11.86
CA TRP A 159 3.95 9.46 11.83
C TRP A 159 5.36 10.06 11.68
N GLY A 160 5.41 11.20 11.02
CA GLY A 160 6.67 11.87 10.74
C GLY A 160 6.69 13.29 11.30
N GLU A 161 7.87 13.69 11.77
CA GLU A 161 8.18 15.04 12.21
C GLU A 161 9.68 15.29 12.06
N GLY A 162 10.04 16.34 11.31
CA GLY A 162 11.43 16.67 11.03
C GLY A 162 12.04 15.80 9.93
N THR A 163 13.33 15.52 10.06
CA THR A 163 14.10 14.81 9.04
C THR A 163 14.49 13.42 9.52
N TRP A 164 14.15 12.42 8.73
CA TRP A 164 14.62 11.06 8.94
C TRP A 164 16.05 10.90 8.39
N PRO A 165 16.89 10.08 9.02
CA PRO A 165 18.25 9.83 8.53
C PRO A 165 18.27 9.39 7.06
N VAL A 166 19.41 9.65 6.39
CA VAL A 166 19.64 9.16 5.02
C VAL A 166 19.61 7.64 5.03
N GLU A 167 18.82 7.07 4.13
CA GLU A 167 18.63 5.63 4.02
C GLU A 167 18.85 5.18 2.58
N ILE A 168 19.44 4.01 2.41
CA ILE A 168 19.60 3.36 1.10
C ILE A 168 18.63 2.18 1.08
N PRO A 169 17.66 2.12 0.16
CA PRO A 169 16.85 0.94 -0.03
C PRO A 169 17.74 -0.24 -0.40
N ALA A 170 17.93 -1.19 0.53
CA ALA A 170 19.00 -2.19 0.43
C ALA A 170 18.83 -3.12 -0.79
N VAL A 171 17.72 -3.80 -0.89
CA VAL A 171 17.52 -4.86 -1.89
C VAL A 171 16.32 -4.59 -2.81
N HIS A 172 15.35 -3.78 -2.38
CA HIS A 172 14.06 -3.59 -3.07
C HIS A 172 13.66 -2.13 -3.16
N ASP A 173 12.74 -1.85 -4.08
CA ASP A 173 12.08 -0.57 -4.17
C ASP A 173 11.26 -0.27 -2.91
N VAL A 174 11.13 1.01 -2.59
CA VAL A 174 10.33 1.49 -1.46
C VAL A 174 9.31 2.51 -1.95
N MET A 175 8.04 2.27 -1.70
CA MET A 175 7.00 3.26 -1.94
C MET A 175 6.72 4.05 -0.66
N PHE A 176 6.60 5.36 -0.80
CA PHE A 176 6.03 6.25 0.21
C PHE A 176 4.72 6.82 -0.29
N PHE A 177 3.72 6.78 0.56
CA PHE A 177 2.43 7.41 0.38
C PHE A 177 2.17 8.36 1.55
N VAL A 178 1.79 9.59 1.25
CA VAL A 178 1.38 10.57 2.27
C VAL A 178 -0.12 10.47 2.48
N GLN A 179 -0.53 9.86 3.59
CA GLN A 179 -1.94 9.75 3.95
C GLN A 179 -2.50 11.07 4.49
N LYS A 180 -1.66 11.83 5.23
CA LYS A 180 -2.01 13.13 5.82
C LYS A 180 -0.75 13.98 5.97
N GLY A 181 -0.88 15.30 5.81
CA GLY A 181 0.25 16.22 5.97
C GLY A 181 1.09 16.33 4.71
N THR A 182 2.39 16.57 4.87
CA THR A 182 3.33 16.76 3.76
C THR A 182 4.67 16.09 4.04
N ALA A 183 5.29 15.59 2.98
CA ALA A 183 6.63 15.02 3.02
C ALA A 183 7.50 15.56 1.89
N THR A 184 8.80 15.57 2.11
CA THR A 184 9.80 15.86 1.08
C THR A 184 10.72 14.67 0.96
N VAL A 185 10.84 14.12 -0.23
CA VAL A 185 11.79 13.07 -0.57
C VAL A 185 12.88 13.68 -1.44
N ARG A 186 14.10 13.68 -0.94
CA ARG A 186 15.28 14.24 -1.61
C ARG A 186 16.25 13.14 -1.99
N THR A 187 16.69 13.15 -3.23
CA THR A 187 17.80 12.33 -3.74
C THR A 187 18.90 13.25 -4.27
N SER A 188 20.02 12.69 -4.74
CA SER A 188 21.06 13.48 -5.42
C SER A 188 20.56 14.24 -6.66
N GLU A 189 19.48 13.74 -7.30
CA GLU A 189 19.00 14.26 -8.60
C GLU A 189 17.64 14.95 -8.54
N SER A 190 16.88 14.77 -7.48
CA SER A 190 15.53 15.30 -7.40
C SER A 190 15.11 15.58 -5.96
N MET A 191 14.22 16.55 -5.84
CA MET A 191 13.52 16.85 -4.60
C MET A 191 12.03 16.91 -4.91
N LEU A 192 11.26 16.02 -4.28
CA LEU A 192 9.82 15.94 -4.44
C LEU A 192 9.12 16.42 -3.18
N HIS A 193 8.18 17.34 -3.36
CA HIS A 193 7.24 17.73 -2.32
C HIS A 193 5.94 16.95 -2.52
N LEU A 194 5.60 16.15 -1.54
CA LEU A 194 4.42 15.28 -1.52
C LEU A 194 3.39 15.85 -0.55
N HIS A 195 2.15 15.87 -0.97
CA HIS A 195 0.99 16.22 -0.16
C HIS A 195 0.13 14.99 0.10
N ALA A 196 -0.86 15.12 0.96
CA ALA A 196 -1.83 14.05 1.18
C ALA A 196 -2.43 13.57 -0.15
N GLY A 197 -2.39 12.27 -0.40
CA GLY A 197 -2.80 11.64 -1.66
C GLY A 197 -1.68 11.46 -2.68
N ASP A 198 -0.46 11.93 -2.41
CA ASP A 198 0.69 11.72 -3.29
C ASP A 198 1.47 10.46 -2.91
N ILE A 199 1.98 9.80 -3.94
CA ILE A 199 2.84 8.62 -3.86
C ILE A 199 4.17 8.92 -4.56
N THR A 200 5.25 8.33 -4.08
CA THR A 200 6.51 8.18 -4.83
C THR A 200 7.11 6.81 -4.59
N VAL A 201 7.84 6.31 -5.59
CA VAL A 201 8.63 5.09 -5.45
C VAL A 201 10.10 5.48 -5.54
N VAL A 202 10.86 5.08 -4.54
CA VAL A 202 12.32 5.20 -4.49
C VAL A 202 12.89 3.87 -4.96
N PRO A 203 13.61 3.82 -6.10
CA PRO A 203 14.17 2.59 -6.63
C PRO A 203 15.26 2.03 -5.72
N GLN A 204 15.44 0.72 -5.79
CA GLN A 204 16.53 -0.01 -5.17
C GLN A 204 17.88 0.70 -5.38
N GLY A 205 18.71 0.77 -4.35
CA GLY A 205 20.05 1.36 -4.38
C GLY A 205 20.07 2.89 -4.39
N THR A 206 18.92 3.56 -4.45
CA THR A 206 18.85 5.03 -4.43
C THR A 206 19.02 5.55 -3.02
N VAL A 207 20.01 6.43 -2.82
CA VAL A 207 20.18 7.17 -1.56
C VAL A 207 19.14 8.28 -1.49
N TYR A 208 18.37 8.33 -0.41
CA TYR A 208 17.36 9.35 -0.22
C TYR A 208 17.32 9.86 1.22
N GLN A 209 16.79 11.07 1.35
CA GLN A 209 16.45 11.68 2.63
C GLN A 209 14.97 12.01 2.64
N LEU A 210 14.29 11.64 3.71
CA LEU A 210 12.88 11.90 3.95
C LEU A 210 12.72 12.93 5.05
N SER A 211 11.94 13.97 4.81
CA SER A 211 11.54 14.94 5.82
C SER A 211 10.04 15.19 5.75
N THR A 212 9.45 15.55 6.89
CA THR A 212 8.00 15.73 7.02
C THR A 212 7.69 16.94 7.89
N THR A 213 6.50 17.50 7.70
CA THR A 213 5.91 18.43 8.66
C THR A 213 5.32 17.65 9.85
N GLN A 214 5.13 18.35 10.97
CA GLN A 214 4.51 17.77 12.15
C GLN A 214 3.13 17.18 11.85
N GLY A 215 2.86 16.01 12.41
CA GLY A 215 1.58 15.31 12.26
C GLY A 215 1.35 14.69 10.88
N THR A 216 2.40 14.53 10.08
CA THR A 216 2.34 13.79 8.81
C THR A 216 2.16 12.30 9.07
N THR A 217 1.22 11.67 8.38
CA THR A 217 1.03 10.23 8.36
C THR A 217 1.61 9.67 7.08
N LEU A 218 2.62 8.83 7.22
CA LEU A 218 3.30 8.15 6.12
C LEU A 218 2.92 6.68 6.09
N VAL A 219 2.79 6.16 4.89
CA VAL A 219 2.73 4.73 4.64
C VAL A 219 3.90 4.33 3.76
N ARG A 220 4.56 3.25 4.16
CA ARG A 220 5.67 2.65 3.42
C ARG A 220 5.26 1.27 2.95
N VAL A 221 5.52 0.97 1.67
CA VAL A 221 5.38 -0.38 1.12
C VAL A 221 6.74 -0.82 0.62
N THR A 222 7.19 -1.98 1.08
CA THR A 222 8.48 -2.57 0.72
C THR A 222 8.41 -4.09 0.89
N ARG A 223 9.37 -4.81 0.35
CA ARG A 223 9.49 -6.24 0.56
C ARG A 223 9.97 -6.56 1.98
N GLU A 224 9.48 -7.66 2.56
CA GLU A 224 9.94 -8.13 3.87
C GLU A 224 11.40 -8.60 3.80
N GLY A 225 12.21 -8.24 4.79
CA GLY A 225 13.62 -8.61 4.87
C GLY A 225 14.63 -7.52 4.47
N SER A 226 14.19 -6.29 4.19
CA SER A 226 15.08 -5.16 3.91
C SER A 226 15.50 -4.35 5.14
N SER A 227 15.17 -4.79 6.36
CA SER A 227 15.76 -4.22 7.56
C SER A 227 17.14 -4.83 7.77
N SER A 228 18.20 -4.10 7.44
CA SER A 228 19.50 -4.34 8.06
C SER A 228 19.32 -4.11 9.57
N GLU A 229 19.16 -5.18 10.33
CA GLU A 229 19.51 -5.14 11.74
C GLU A 229 21.02 -4.83 11.75
N SER A 230 21.36 -3.59 12.07
CA SER A 230 22.71 -3.23 12.49
C SER A 230 22.86 -3.73 13.92
N ASP A 231 23.62 -4.81 14.08
CA ASP A 231 24.25 -5.19 15.35
C ASP A 231 25.07 -4.03 15.95
#